data_91303b2951b0d649795ddd6cc58038ae
#
_entry.id   91303b2951b0d649795ddd6cc58038ae
#
_cell.length_a   1.000
_cell.length_b   1.000
_cell.length_c   1.000
_cell.angle_alpha   90.00
_cell.angle_beta   90.00
_cell.angle_gamma   90.00
#
_symmetry.space_group_name_H-M   'P 1'
#
loop_
_entity.id
_entity.type
_entity.pdbx_description
1 polymer ?
#
loop_
_entity_poly.entity_id
_entity_poly.type
_entity_poly.pdbx_seq_one_letter_code
_entity_poly.pdbx_strand_id
1 'polypeptide(L)'
;MQKSGQGNHKKQVGKALPFNRQVFLGAAALVAAALLLIIGLYPRDASAPDLNTTPPPENAADAAQTSTRVEAGCELVQLMKYNRCDHEVTRRTPIPQELVGKTRQEVEAAYEGWQVTEFLPKRVSMARVLSLYCAQHVVLMPDESGILSVFENKYGDAMAFVRSLETSLDALPESIQEEVRMGKGFDSLKDVEQWLESIES
;
A
#
# COMPACT_ATOMS: atom_id res chain seq x y z
N MET A 1 -54.89 -29.28 -17.90
CA MET A 1 -55.31 -28.05 -18.59
C MET A 1 -54.46 -26.93 -17.99
N GLN A 2 -53.40 -26.53 -18.75
CA GLN A 2 -53.20 -25.29 -19.46
C GLN A 2 -52.97 -24.09 -18.51
N LYS A 3 -51.96 -23.23 -18.62
CA LYS A 3 -51.27 -22.67 -19.80
C LYS A 3 -49.93 -22.06 -19.37
N SER A 4 -48.95 -22.22 -20.25
CA SER A 4 -47.64 -21.55 -20.29
C SER A 4 -47.76 -20.02 -20.44
N GLY A 5 -46.84 -19.25 -19.81
CA GLY A 5 -46.62 -17.84 -20.04
C GLY A 5 -45.13 -17.58 -20.26
N GLN A 6 -44.67 -17.59 -21.50
CA GLN A 6 -43.33 -17.14 -21.90
C GLN A 6 -43.27 -15.62 -21.89
N GLY A 7 -42.43 -15.04 -21.01
CA GLY A 7 -42.04 -13.63 -21.04
C GLY A 7 -40.82 -13.40 -21.92
N ASN A 8 -41.02 -12.77 -23.03
CA ASN A 8 -40.06 -12.45 -24.10
C ASN A 8 -39.27 -11.18 -23.70
N HIS A 9 -38.04 -11.33 -23.21
CA HIS A 9 -37.12 -10.21 -23.01
C HIS A 9 -36.43 -9.83 -24.30
N LYS A 10 -36.95 -8.79 -24.97
CA LYS A 10 -36.29 -8.11 -26.09
C LYS A 10 -34.99 -7.47 -25.64
N LYS A 11 -33.85 -8.01 -26.09
CA LYS A 11 -32.54 -7.34 -26.10
C LYS A 11 -32.63 -6.06 -26.94
N GLN A 12 -32.47 -4.92 -26.31
CA GLN A 12 -32.20 -3.67 -27.02
C GLN A 12 -30.72 -3.63 -27.41
N VAL A 13 -30.48 -3.76 -28.72
CA VAL A 13 -29.18 -3.56 -29.34
C VAL A 13 -28.93 -2.06 -29.44
N GLY A 14 -28.00 -1.53 -28.65
CA GLY A 14 -27.58 -0.15 -28.76
C GLY A 14 -26.95 0.14 -30.12
N LYS A 15 -27.52 1.08 -30.87
CA LYS A 15 -26.97 1.59 -32.14
C LYS A 15 -25.65 2.31 -31.87
N ALA A 16 -24.53 1.78 -32.36
CA ALA A 16 -23.27 2.46 -32.44
C ALA A 16 -23.38 3.67 -33.39
N LEU A 17 -23.01 4.85 -32.90
CA LEU A 17 -22.91 6.09 -33.70
C LEU A 17 -21.72 5.95 -34.70
N PRO A 18 -21.88 6.35 -35.95
CA PRO A 18 -20.78 6.31 -36.92
C PRO A 18 -19.68 7.32 -36.55
N PHE A 19 -18.49 6.79 -36.34
CA PHE A 19 -17.27 7.58 -36.09
C PHE A 19 -16.84 8.33 -37.37
N ASN A 20 -17.02 9.62 -37.40
CA ASN A 20 -16.76 10.44 -38.57
C ASN A 20 -15.25 10.73 -38.72
N ARG A 21 -14.56 9.94 -39.54
CA ARG A 21 -13.10 10.02 -39.81
C ARG A 21 -12.65 11.37 -40.41
N GLN A 22 -13.55 12.17 -40.95
CA GLN A 22 -13.16 13.46 -41.61
C GLN A 22 -12.86 14.60 -40.63
N VAL A 23 -13.38 14.55 -39.40
CA VAL A 23 -13.13 15.61 -38.40
C VAL A 23 -11.71 15.55 -37.84
N PHE A 24 -11.09 14.39 -37.81
CA PHE A 24 -9.73 14.22 -37.26
C PHE A 24 -8.60 14.67 -38.20
N LEU A 25 -8.84 14.67 -39.53
CA LEU A 25 -7.82 15.11 -40.49
C LEU A 25 -7.63 16.64 -40.50
N GLY A 26 -8.66 17.40 -40.17
CA GLY A 26 -8.57 18.86 -40.09
C GLY A 26 -7.82 19.36 -38.85
N ALA A 27 -7.97 18.70 -37.70
CA ALA A 27 -7.29 19.10 -36.47
C ALA A 27 -5.78 18.80 -36.48
N ALA A 28 -5.37 17.72 -37.13
CA ALA A 28 -3.95 17.36 -37.25
C ALA A 28 -3.17 18.32 -38.13
N ALA A 29 -3.78 18.86 -39.20
CA ALA A 29 -3.14 19.81 -40.08
C ALA A 29 -2.88 21.20 -39.44
N LEU A 30 -3.79 21.67 -38.56
CA LEU A 30 -3.64 22.92 -37.86
C LEU A 30 -2.55 22.89 -36.77
N VAL A 31 -2.40 21.76 -36.08
CA VAL A 31 -1.34 21.55 -35.06
C VAL A 31 0.04 21.51 -35.72
N ALA A 32 0.17 20.87 -36.89
CA ALA A 32 1.44 20.84 -37.62
C ALA A 32 1.87 22.22 -38.14
N ALA A 33 0.93 23.05 -38.60
CA ALA A 33 1.22 24.42 -39.06
C ALA A 33 1.64 25.34 -37.89
N ALA A 34 1.04 25.19 -36.70
CA ALA A 34 1.41 25.97 -35.52
C ALA A 34 2.81 25.60 -35.00
N LEU A 35 3.19 24.32 -35.04
CA LEU A 35 4.53 23.87 -34.65
C LEU A 35 5.64 24.39 -35.57
N LEU A 36 5.40 24.49 -36.86
CA LEU A 36 6.38 25.03 -37.80
C LEU A 36 6.61 26.55 -37.65
N LEU A 37 5.58 27.30 -37.24
CA LEU A 37 5.71 28.74 -36.97
C LEU A 37 6.51 29.03 -35.68
N ILE A 38 6.42 28.17 -34.68
CA ILE A 38 7.17 28.30 -33.41
C ILE A 38 8.68 28.04 -33.64
N ILE A 39 9.02 27.08 -34.51
CA ILE A 39 10.41 26.75 -34.84
C ILE A 39 11.11 27.88 -35.64
N GLY A 40 10.35 28.70 -36.38
CA GLY A 40 10.89 29.77 -37.19
C GLY A 40 11.21 31.08 -36.46
N LEU A 41 10.74 31.26 -35.19
CA LEU A 41 10.87 32.50 -34.43
C LEU A 41 11.97 32.50 -33.36
N TYR A 42 12.67 31.39 -33.18
CA TYR A 42 13.81 31.35 -32.24
C TYR A 42 15.10 31.69 -32.98
N PRO A 43 15.86 32.74 -32.54
CA PRO A 43 17.18 33.01 -33.09
C PRO A 43 18.09 31.81 -32.83
N ARG A 44 18.66 31.29 -33.91
CA ARG A 44 19.73 30.28 -33.82
C ARG A 44 21.01 31.01 -33.40
N ASP A 45 21.21 31.19 -32.10
CA ASP A 45 22.56 31.42 -31.60
C ASP A 45 23.29 30.08 -31.68
N ALA A 46 24.12 29.96 -32.72
CA ALA A 46 24.96 28.83 -32.96
C ALA A 46 26.18 28.87 -32.00
N SER A 47 25.95 28.54 -30.75
CA SER A 47 27.01 27.98 -29.91
C SER A 47 26.87 26.46 -30.02
N ALA A 48 27.78 25.85 -30.77
CA ALA A 48 27.87 24.40 -30.87
C ALA A 48 27.97 23.79 -29.44
N PRO A 49 27.09 22.88 -29.05
CA PRO A 49 27.30 22.16 -27.80
C PRO A 49 28.58 21.33 -27.93
N ASP A 50 29.45 21.49 -26.97
CA ASP A 50 30.67 20.70 -26.81
C ASP A 50 30.25 19.22 -26.78
N LEU A 51 30.57 18.48 -27.85
CA LEU A 51 30.23 17.06 -28.04
C LEU A 51 31.05 16.13 -27.11
N ASN A 52 31.61 16.67 -26.04
CA ASN A 52 32.42 15.88 -25.08
C ASN A 52 31.80 15.78 -23.69
N THR A 53 30.50 16.06 -23.54
CA THR A 53 29.78 15.66 -22.33
C THR A 53 29.28 14.26 -22.54
N THR A 54 30.12 13.28 -22.23
CA THR A 54 29.70 11.91 -22.00
C THR A 54 28.60 11.96 -20.95
N PRO A 55 27.36 11.46 -21.22
CA PRO A 55 26.33 11.39 -20.19
C PRO A 55 26.94 10.60 -19.03
N PRO A 56 26.71 11.00 -17.76
CA PRO A 56 27.19 10.22 -16.62
C PRO A 56 26.71 8.78 -16.82
N PRO A 57 27.57 7.79 -16.65
CA PRO A 57 27.14 6.40 -16.82
C PRO A 57 25.98 6.15 -15.89
N GLU A 58 24.89 5.62 -16.42
CA GLU A 58 23.66 5.24 -15.70
C GLU A 58 23.97 4.36 -14.46
N ASN A 59 25.14 3.74 -14.46
CA ASN A 59 25.69 2.94 -13.37
C ASN A 59 26.37 3.75 -12.24
N ALA A 60 26.55 5.09 -12.37
CA ALA A 60 27.23 5.87 -11.33
C ALA A 60 26.39 6.00 -10.06
N ALA A 61 25.07 6.08 -10.18
CA ALA A 61 24.15 6.12 -9.05
C ALA A 61 24.09 4.76 -8.32
N ASP A 62 24.10 3.67 -9.06
CA ASP A 62 24.14 2.29 -8.52
C ASP A 62 25.50 2.00 -7.85
N ALA A 63 26.61 2.41 -8.46
CA ALA A 63 27.92 2.26 -7.87
C ALA A 63 28.10 3.07 -6.57
N ALA A 64 27.53 4.28 -6.51
CA ALA A 64 27.56 5.10 -5.30
C ALA A 64 26.71 4.49 -4.17
N GLN A 65 25.55 3.90 -4.47
CA GLN A 65 24.73 3.19 -3.49
C GLN A 65 25.41 1.92 -2.97
N THR A 66 26.17 1.21 -3.81
CA THR A 66 26.91 0.01 -3.41
C THR A 66 28.10 0.35 -2.50
N SER A 67 28.67 1.55 -2.61
CA SER A 67 29.80 2.01 -1.79
C SER A 67 29.39 2.61 -0.45
N THR A 68 28.17 3.12 -0.33
CA THR A 68 27.62 3.71 0.91
C THR A 68 27.43 2.62 1.97
N ARG A 69 27.87 2.90 3.19
CA ARG A 69 27.76 1.98 4.33
C ARG A 69 27.16 2.67 5.54
N VAL A 70 26.49 1.89 6.36
CA VAL A 70 25.95 2.34 7.65
C VAL A 70 27.07 2.74 8.59
N GLU A 71 27.00 3.94 9.16
CA GLU A 71 27.94 4.42 10.16
C GLU A 71 27.47 4.15 11.59
N ALA A 72 28.39 4.17 12.53
CA ALA A 72 28.05 4.14 13.96
C ALA A 72 27.18 5.33 14.34
N GLY A 73 26.12 5.08 15.16
CA GLY A 73 25.15 6.09 15.53
C GLY A 73 24.09 6.41 14.46
N CYS A 74 23.99 5.56 13.43
CA CYS A 74 22.93 5.64 12.44
C CYS A 74 21.55 5.46 13.09
N GLU A 75 20.59 6.29 12.68
CA GLU A 75 19.18 6.16 13.06
C GLU A 75 18.45 5.18 12.11
N LEU A 76 17.75 4.20 12.66
CA LEU A 76 16.84 3.35 11.93
C LEU A 76 15.41 3.90 12.09
N VAL A 77 14.78 4.28 10.97
CA VAL A 77 13.41 4.76 10.90
C VAL A 77 12.55 3.70 10.22
N GLN A 78 11.58 3.17 10.94
CA GLN A 78 10.69 2.12 10.47
C GLN A 78 9.26 2.66 10.40
N LEU A 79 8.69 2.74 9.19
CA LEU A 79 7.30 3.11 8.95
C LEU A 79 6.47 1.84 8.75
N MET A 80 5.52 1.60 9.64
CA MET A 80 4.54 0.51 9.55
C MET A 80 3.18 1.07 9.15
N LYS A 81 2.64 0.60 8.04
CA LYS A 81 1.30 0.93 7.57
C LYS A 81 0.37 -0.26 7.82
N TYR A 82 -0.71 -0.03 8.57
CA TYR A 82 -1.69 -1.04 8.95
C TYR A 82 -2.92 -0.91 8.07
N ASN A 83 -3.08 -1.83 7.11
CA ASN A 83 -4.16 -1.75 6.11
C ASN A 83 -5.55 -2.14 6.64
N ARG A 84 -5.65 -2.64 7.88
CA ARG A 84 -6.93 -2.93 8.54
C ARG A 84 -7.55 -1.72 9.24
N CYS A 85 -6.78 -0.67 9.51
CA CYS A 85 -7.25 0.56 10.17
C CYS A 85 -6.68 1.84 9.54
N ASP A 86 -5.95 1.73 8.43
CA ASP A 86 -5.30 2.84 7.70
C ASP A 86 -4.37 3.71 8.55
N HIS A 87 -3.98 3.22 9.74
CA HIS A 87 -3.03 3.93 10.58
C HIS A 87 -1.59 3.67 10.14
N GLU A 88 -0.74 4.69 10.34
CA GLU A 88 0.70 4.62 10.14
C GLU A 88 1.42 4.86 11.46
N VAL A 89 2.40 4.03 11.77
CA VAL A 89 3.22 4.14 12.98
C VAL A 89 4.69 4.22 12.58
N THR A 90 5.37 5.27 13.01
CA THR A 90 6.81 5.44 12.81
C THR A 90 7.55 5.11 14.09
N ARG A 91 8.48 4.16 14.01
CA ARG A 91 9.43 3.81 15.08
C ARG A 91 10.81 4.30 14.71
N ARG A 92 11.50 4.95 15.66
CA ARG A 92 12.88 5.41 15.53
C ARG A 92 13.72 4.75 16.58
N THR A 93 14.80 4.11 16.18
CA THR A 93 15.73 3.42 17.07
C THR A 93 17.17 3.61 16.57
N PRO A 94 18.17 3.50 17.43
CA PRO A 94 19.53 3.30 16.96
C PRO A 94 19.59 2.05 16.08
N ILE A 95 20.40 2.08 15.02
CA ILE A 95 20.59 0.90 14.21
C ILE A 95 21.28 -0.21 15.02
N PRO A 96 20.90 -1.48 14.88
CA PRO A 96 21.58 -2.60 15.49
C PRO A 96 23.09 -2.61 15.15
N GLN A 97 23.92 -2.93 16.13
CA GLN A 97 25.39 -2.88 15.98
C GLN A 97 25.93 -3.78 14.87
N GLU A 98 25.28 -4.92 14.64
CA GLU A 98 25.62 -5.88 13.57
C GLU A 98 25.40 -5.35 12.15
N LEU A 99 24.65 -4.25 12.02
CA LEU A 99 24.40 -3.58 10.73
C LEU A 99 25.36 -2.42 10.46
N VAL A 100 26.16 -2.00 11.44
CA VAL A 100 27.19 -0.98 11.21
C VAL A 100 28.24 -1.51 10.22
N GLY A 101 28.56 -0.68 9.23
CA GLY A 101 29.48 -1.06 8.14
C GLY A 101 28.78 -1.81 6.98
N LYS A 102 27.51 -2.17 7.11
CA LYS A 102 26.75 -2.87 6.08
C LYS A 102 26.34 -1.93 4.94
N THR A 103 26.25 -2.50 3.75
CA THR A 103 25.70 -1.86 2.54
C THR A 103 24.17 -1.92 2.56
N ARG A 104 23.52 -1.17 1.65
CA ARG A 104 22.07 -1.22 1.46
C ARG A 104 21.56 -2.65 1.23
N GLN A 105 22.20 -3.40 0.35
CA GLN A 105 21.80 -4.77 0.02
C GLN A 105 21.88 -5.72 1.22
N GLU A 106 22.93 -5.58 2.05
CA GLU A 106 23.07 -6.39 3.27
C GLU A 106 22.02 -6.02 4.33
N VAL A 107 21.61 -4.74 4.43
CA VAL A 107 20.52 -4.29 5.31
C VAL A 107 19.18 -4.82 4.80
N GLU A 108 18.90 -4.73 3.50
CA GLU A 108 17.67 -5.28 2.90
C GLU A 108 17.56 -6.80 3.14
N ALA A 109 18.67 -7.54 3.04
CA ALA A 109 18.69 -8.96 3.33
C ALA A 109 18.45 -9.29 4.82
N ALA A 110 18.85 -8.39 5.74
CA ALA A 110 18.62 -8.57 7.19
C ALA A 110 17.18 -8.23 7.61
N TYR A 111 16.44 -7.45 6.81
CA TYR A 111 15.07 -7.01 7.11
C TYR A 111 14.09 -7.54 6.07
N GLU A 112 13.89 -8.84 6.04
CA GLU A 112 12.93 -9.47 5.13
C GLU A 112 11.52 -8.88 5.31
N GLY A 113 10.84 -8.58 4.20
CA GLY A 113 9.51 -7.98 4.20
C GLY A 113 9.48 -6.47 4.45
N TRP A 114 10.64 -5.82 4.60
CA TRP A 114 10.76 -4.37 4.65
C TRP A 114 11.31 -3.82 3.33
N GLN A 115 10.84 -2.66 2.91
CA GLN A 115 11.36 -1.92 1.77
C GLN A 115 12.22 -0.76 2.27
N VAL A 116 13.51 -0.75 1.94
CA VAL A 116 14.39 0.40 2.25
C VAL A 116 14.02 1.57 1.33
N THR A 117 13.52 2.64 1.92
CA THR A 117 13.07 3.86 1.21
C THR A 117 14.14 4.94 1.17
N GLU A 118 15.03 4.97 2.17
CA GLU A 118 16.17 5.89 2.22
C GLU A 118 17.37 5.14 2.80
N PHE A 119 18.55 5.34 2.23
CA PHE A 119 19.78 4.74 2.72
C PHE A 119 20.92 5.78 2.72
N LEU A 120 21.22 6.30 3.89
CA LEU A 120 22.29 7.25 4.16
C LEU A 120 23.20 6.70 5.27
N PRO A 121 24.48 7.10 5.35
CA PRO A 121 25.40 6.59 6.38
C PRO A 121 24.86 6.70 7.82
N LYS A 122 24.12 7.78 8.13
CA LYS A 122 23.56 8.06 9.46
C LYS A 122 22.05 7.93 9.60
N ARG A 123 21.36 7.51 8.53
CA ARG A 123 19.92 7.24 8.53
C ARG A 123 19.58 6.15 7.54
N VAL A 124 18.89 5.14 8.02
CA VAL A 124 18.22 4.14 7.19
C VAL A 124 16.73 4.23 7.47
N SER A 125 15.95 4.53 6.44
CA SER A 125 14.49 4.52 6.51
C SER A 125 13.94 3.33 5.73
N MET A 126 12.97 2.63 6.33
CA MET A 126 12.31 1.51 5.70
C MET A 126 10.82 1.50 5.99
N ALA A 127 10.03 0.92 5.09
CA ALA A 127 8.59 0.83 5.21
C ALA A 127 8.10 -0.62 5.05
N ARG A 128 7.00 -0.94 5.73
CA ARG A 128 6.31 -2.23 5.62
C ARG A 128 4.82 -2.03 5.71
N VAL A 129 4.05 -2.75 4.87
CA VAL A 129 2.59 -2.84 4.98
C VAL A 129 2.24 -4.11 5.73
N LEU A 130 1.36 -3.99 6.72
CA LEU A 130 0.91 -5.07 7.58
C LEU A 130 -0.60 -5.25 7.43
N SER A 131 -1.04 -6.49 7.20
CA SER A 131 -2.47 -6.85 7.14
C SER A 131 -3.05 -7.10 8.53
N LEU A 132 -2.78 -6.16 9.44
CA LEU A 132 -3.17 -6.17 10.84
C LEU A 132 -3.79 -4.85 11.25
N TYR A 133 -4.40 -4.80 12.43
CA TYR A 133 -4.71 -3.57 13.16
C TYR A 133 -3.47 -3.09 13.93
N CYS A 134 -3.32 -1.78 14.10
CA CYS A 134 -2.23 -1.22 14.92
C CYS A 134 -2.50 -1.40 16.44
N ALA A 135 -1.54 -1.01 17.26
CA ALA A 135 -1.62 -1.13 18.73
C ALA A 135 -2.68 -0.22 19.39
N GLN A 136 -3.37 0.64 18.64
CA GLN A 136 -4.46 1.47 19.14
C GLN A 136 -5.81 0.74 19.11
N HIS A 137 -5.86 -0.48 18.57
CA HIS A 137 -7.07 -1.27 18.45
C HIS A 137 -6.94 -2.60 19.17
N VAL A 138 -8.07 -3.09 19.65
CA VAL A 138 -8.27 -4.48 20.06
C VAL A 138 -9.03 -5.21 18.94
N VAL A 139 -8.79 -6.48 18.78
CA VAL A 139 -9.40 -7.29 17.73
C VAL A 139 -10.14 -8.47 18.34
N LEU A 140 -11.42 -8.58 18.02
CA LEU A 140 -12.25 -9.73 18.36
C LEU A 140 -12.15 -10.75 17.22
N MET A 141 -11.74 -11.98 17.55
CA MET A 141 -11.73 -13.11 16.64
C MET A 141 -11.79 -14.42 17.42
N PRO A 142 -12.21 -15.54 16.80
CA PRO A 142 -12.19 -16.83 17.48
C PRO A 142 -10.75 -17.30 17.68
N ASP A 143 -10.53 -17.97 18.79
CA ASP A 143 -9.33 -18.76 19.02
C ASP A 143 -9.42 -20.14 18.30
N GLU A 144 -8.42 -21.00 18.49
CA GLU A 144 -8.35 -22.32 17.86
C GLU A 144 -9.53 -23.24 18.23
N SER A 145 -10.21 -22.98 19.36
CA SER A 145 -11.39 -23.70 19.84
C SER A 145 -12.71 -23.11 19.32
N GLY A 146 -12.66 -21.99 18.58
CA GLY A 146 -13.86 -21.28 18.13
C GLY A 146 -14.45 -20.35 19.18
N ILE A 147 -13.80 -20.17 20.34
CA ILE A 147 -14.23 -19.26 21.39
C ILE A 147 -13.78 -17.85 21.05
N LEU A 148 -14.69 -16.88 21.15
CA LEU A 148 -14.37 -15.48 20.91
C LEU A 148 -13.33 -14.98 21.91
N SER A 149 -12.28 -14.43 21.38
CA SER A 149 -11.15 -13.95 22.17
C SER A 149 -10.71 -12.58 21.66
N VAL A 150 -10.21 -11.76 22.57
CA VAL A 150 -9.68 -10.43 22.28
C VAL A 150 -8.17 -10.51 22.14
N PHE A 151 -7.67 -9.88 21.11
CA PHE A 151 -6.26 -9.78 20.80
C PHE A 151 -5.85 -8.30 20.65
N GLU A 152 -4.56 -8.00 20.81
CA GLU A 152 -3.97 -6.70 20.55
C GLU A 152 -2.66 -6.83 19.77
N ASN A 153 -2.30 -5.81 18.99
CA ASN A 153 -1.01 -5.77 18.31
C ASN A 153 0.03 -5.07 19.20
N LYS A 154 0.52 -5.79 20.21
CA LYS A 154 1.42 -5.23 21.22
C LYS A 154 2.82 -4.91 20.70
N TYR A 155 3.29 -5.71 19.73
CA TYR A 155 4.69 -5.65 19.26
C TYR A 155 4.85 -5.03 17.86
N GLY A 156 3.74 -4.64 17.23
CA GLY A 156 3.74 -3.95 15.94
C GLY A 156 3.50 -4.87 14.73
N ASP A 157 3.83 -6.14 14.78
CA ASP A 157 3.75 -7.08 13.66
C ASP A 157 3.11 -8.43 14.00
N ALA A 158 2.62 -8.60 15.22
CA ALA A 158 1.95 -9.80 15.66
C ALA A 158 0.81 -9.51 16.64
N MET A 159 -0.27 -10.29 16.54
CA MET A 159 -1.39 -10.23 17.47
C MET A 159 -1.08 -11.05 18.73
N ALA A 160 -1.24 -10.43 19.89
CA ALA A 160 -1.08 -11.07 21.20
C ALA A 160 -2.45 -11.29 21.83
N PHE A 161 -2.66 -12.47 22.42
CA PHE A 161 -3.87 -12.79 23.18
C PHE A 161 -4.00 -11.89 24.41
N VAL A 162 -5.21 -11.36 24.62
CA VAL A 162 -5.56 -10.55 25.79
C VAL A 162 -6.45 -11.34 26.74
N ARG A 163 -7.61 -11.78 26.27
CA ARG A 163 -8.55 -12.59 27.06
C ARG A 163 -9.56 -13.33 26.19
N SER A 164 -10.15 -14.41 26.74
CA SER A 164 -11.31 -15.09 26.20
C SER A 164 -12.62 -14.49 26.74
N LEU A 165 -13.71 -14.61 25.97
CA LEU A 165 -15.03 -14.03 26.31
C LEU A 165 -16.10 -15.09 26.67
N GLU A 166 -15.75 -16.36 26.75
CA GLU A 166 -16.66 -17.47 27.05
C GLU A 166 -17.84 -17.67 26.05
N THR A 167 -17.85 -16.90 24.95
CA THR A 167 -18.85 -16.95 23.87
C THR A 167 -18.24 -17.61 22.65
N SER A 168 -18.94 -18.54 22.01
CA SER A 168 -18.46 -19.15 20.76
C SER A 168 -18.82 -18.30 19.54
N LEU A 169 -18.05 -18.42 18.47
CA LEU A 169 -18.36 -17.80 17.19
C LEU A 169 -19.74 -18.21 16.67
N ASP A 170 -20.11 -19.49 16.85
CA ASP A 170 -21.38 -20.03 16.38
C ASP A 170 -22.61 -19.48 17.15
N ALA A 171 -22.40 -18.85 18.30
CA ALA A 171 -23.46 -18.16 19.04
C ALA A 171 -23.81 -16.80 18.41
N LEU A 172 -22.96 -16.25 17.54
CA LEU A 172 -23.24 -15.01 16.83
C LEU A 172 -24.18 -15.25 15.64
N PRO A 173 -24.99 -14.23 15.25
CA PRO A 173 -25.73 -14.26 13.99
C PRO A 173 -24.82 -14.58 12.80
N GLU A 174 -25.28 -15.45 11.90
CA GLU A 174 -24.51 -15.93 10.75
C GLU A 174 -23.97 -14.76 9.87
N SER A 175 -24.78 -13.69 9.78
CA SER A 175 -24.42 -12.50 8.97
C SER A 175 -23.15 -11.76 9.42
N ILE A 176 -22.70 -11.96 10.68
CA ILE A 176 -21.52 -11.30 11.24
C ILE A 176 -20.36 -12.28 11.55
N GLN A 177 -20.61 -13.58 11.52
CA GLN A 177 -19.58 -14.56 11.84
C GLN A 177 -18.34 -14.45 10.97
N GLU A 178 -18.50 -14.19 9.66
CA GLU A 178 -17.37 -14.08 8.75
C GLU A 178 -16.50 -12.82 9.06
N GLU A 179 -17.12 -11.69 9.35
CA GLU A 179 -16.40 -10.48 9.77
C GLU A 179 -15.58 -10.74 11.03
N VAL A 180 -16.17 -11.40 12.03
CA VAL A 180 -15.49 -11.73 13.29
C VAL A 180 -14.41 -12.78 13.07
N ARG A 181 -14.63 -13.78 12.21
CA ARG A 181 -13.62 -14.78 11.85
C ARG A 181 -12.37 -14.15 11.23
N MET A 182 -12.58 -13.12 10.40
CA MET A 182 -11.49 -12.35 9.79
C MET A 182 -10.84 -11.32 10.72
N GLY A 183 -11.35 -11.20 11.94
CA GLY A 183 -10.91 -10.25 12.96
C GLY A 183 -11.61 -8.91 12.85
N LYS A 184 -12.52 -8.62 13.78
CA LYS A 184 -13.23 -7.34 13.90
C LYS A 184 -12.49 -6.41 14.86
N GLY A 185 -12.05 -5.24 14.36
CA GLY A 185 -11.34 -4.24 15.16
C GLY A 185 -12.29 -3.32 15.93
N PHE A 186 -11.83 -2.89 17.11
CA PHE A 186 -12.50 -1.94 17.99
C PHE A 186 -11.47 -1.00 18.63
N ASP A 187 -11.89 0.20 19.03
CA ASP A 187 -10.99 1.15 19.66
C ASP A 187 -10.68 0.79 21.12
N SER A 188 -11.54 0.01 21.76
CA SER A 188 -11.32 -0.45 23.14
C SER A 188 -12.04 -1.76 23.43
N LEU A 189 -11.63 -2.40 24.54
CA LEU A 189 -12.31 -3.56 25.07
C LEU A 189 -13.77 -3.27 25.45
N LYS A 190 -14.06 -2.06 25.94
CA LYS A 190 -15.40 -1.63 26.26
C LYS A 190 -16.30 -1.60 25.01
N ASP A 191 -15.76 -1.21 23.87
CA ASP A 191 -16.53 -1.20 22.61
C ASP A 191 -16.84 -2.61 22.14
N VAL A 192 -15.94 -3.59 22.39
CA VAL A 192 -16.22 -5.02 22.17
C VAL A 192 -17.41 -5.47 23.00
N GLU A 193 -17.41 -5.17 24.30
CA GLU A 193 -18.49 -5.55 25.24
C GLU A 193 -19.83 -4.92 24.83
N GLN A 194 -19.86 -3.63 24.55
CA GLN A 194 -21.06 -2.93 24.09
C GLN A 194 -21.60 -3.46 22.76
N TRP A 195 -20.71 -3.82 21.84
CA TRP A 195 -21.11 -4.39 20.57
C TRP A 195 -21.73 -5.78 20.76
N LEU A 196 -21.13 -6.66 21.60
CA LEU A 196 -21.70 -7.97 21.92
C LEU A 196 -23.09 -7.84 22.56
N GLU A 197 -23.28 -6.96 23.55
CA GLU A 197 -24.57 -6.70 24.16
C GLU A 197 -25.62 -6.23 23.12
N SER A 198 -25.20 -5.47 22.12
CA SER A 198 -26.10 -4.95 21.07
C SER A 198 -26.62 -6.01 20.10
N ILE A 199 -25.92 -7.13 19.94
CA ILE A 199 -26.32 -8.23 19.05
C ILE A 199 -27.11 -9.33 19.75
N GLU A 200 -27.09 -9.35 21.10
CA GLU A 200 -27.87 -10.30 21.91
C GLU A 200 -29.30 -9.77 22.21
N SER A 201 -29.59 -8.51 21.88
CA SER A 201 -30.87 -7.81 22.15
C SER A 201 -31.83 -7.93 20.99
#